data_f65525107e46d8568757263f902b5094
#
_entry.id   f65525107e46d8568757263f902b5094
#
_cell.length_a   1.000
_cell.length_b   1.000
_cell.length_c   1.000
_cell.angle_alpha   90.00
_cell.angle_beta   90.00
_cell.angle_gamma   90.00
#
_symmetry.space_group_name_H-M   'P 1'
#
loop_
_entity.id
_entity.type
_entity.pdbx_description
1 polymer ?
#
loop_
_entity_poly.entity_id
_entity_poly.type
_entity_poly.pdbx_seq_one_letter_code
_entity_poly.pdbx_strand_id
1 'polypeptide(L)'
;MGLPELSEEQLIEIGELAQGVVLKKVFSVLHRSDVKDIEVTARINRNETLDLEVEAYVEVPVFVRVDVERLVDEALEEAYAAVEKRLREIAGKD
;
A
#
# COMPACT_ATOMS: atom_id res chain seq x y z
N MET A 1 -12.18 20.35 -10.61
CA MET A 1 -10.85 20.01 -11.10
C MET A 1 -10.70 18.51 -11.22
N GLY A 2 -10.22 18.02 -12.34
CA GLY A 2 -10.09 16.60 -12.57
C GLY A 2 -8.85 16.01 -11.90
N LEU A 3 -8.78 14.68 -11.93
CA LEU A 3 -7.60 13.97 -11.50
C LEU A 3 -6.46 14.19 -12.51
N PRO A 4 -5.21 14.16 -12.06
CA PRO A 4 -4.09 14.27 -12.98
C PRO A 4 -4.10 13.10 -13.95
N GLU A 5 -3.68 13.34 -15.17
CA GLU A 5 -3.47 12.26 -16.11
C GLU A 5 -2.18 11.54 -15.72
N LEU A 6 -2.30 10.25 -15.52
CA LEU A 6 -1.17 9.43 -15.12
C LEU A 6 -0.75 8.53 -16.27
N SER A 7 0.55 8.46 -16.49
CA SER A 7 1.11 7.52 -17.44
C SER A 7 1.10 6.12 -16.85
N GLU A 8 1.29 5.11 -17.68
CA GLU A 8 1.40 3.73 -17.19
C GLU A 8 2.56 3.59 -16.20
N GLU A 9 3.66 4.27 -16.46
CA GLU A 9 4.81 4.25 -15.56
C GLU A 9 4.47 4.82 -14.19
N GLN A 10 3.69 5.90 -14.17
CA GLN A 10 3.24 6.50 -12.91
C GLN A 10 2.26 5.59 -12.17
N LEU A 11 1.39 4.89 -12.89
CA LEU A 11 0.47 3.94 -12.27
C LEU A 11 1.24 2.79 -11.64
N ILE A 12 2.25 2.28 -12.32
CA ILE A 12 3.13 1.23 -11.79
C ILE A 12 3.86 1.74 -10.55
N GLU A 13 4.40 2.96 -10.62
CA GLU A 13 5.09 3.58 -9.49
C GLU A 13 4.18 3.67 -8.27
N ILE A 14 2.94 4.08 -8.44
CA ILE A 14 1.98 4.20 -7.35
C ILE A 14 1.67 2.82 -6.74
N GLY A 15 1.48 1.82 -7.57
CA GLY A 15 1.27 0.46 -7.10
C GLY A 15 2.44 -0.06 -6.29
N GLU A 16 3.65 0.16 -6.79
CA GLU A 16 4.87 -0.26 -6.09
C GLU A 16 5.06 0.52 -4.78
N LEU A 17 4.73 1.80 -4.79
CA LEU A 17 4.79 2.61 -3.58
C LEU A 17 3.86 2.06 -2.51
N ALA A 18 2.62 1.75 -2.86
CA ALA A 18 1.66 1.20 -1.93
C ALA A 18 2.14 -0.13 -1.35
N GLN A 19 2.59 -1.03 -2.21
CA GLN A 19 3.11 -2.32 -1.78
C GLN A 19 4.32 -2.17 -0.86
N GLY A 20 5.23 -1.28 -1.24
CA GLY A 20 6.45 -1.03 -0.46
C GLY A 20 6.15 -0.48 0.93
N VAL A 21 5.19 0.41 1.04
CA VAL A 21 4.80 0.97 2.34
C VAL A 21 4.22 -0.11 3.25
N VAL A 22 3.36 -0.97 2.71
CA VAL A 22 2.78 -2.07 3.49
C VAL A 22 3.87 -3.01 3.97
N LEU A 23 4.77 -3.44 3.07
CA LEU A 23 5.85 -4.35 3.43
C LEU A 23 6.77 -3.73 4.48
N LYS A 24 7.12 -2.47 4.31
CA LYS A 24 7.99 -1.78 5.26
C LYS A 24 7.35 -1.70 6.65
N LYS A 25 6.07 -1.39 6.71
CA LYS A 25 5.36 -1.33 7.99
C LYS A 25 5.30 -2.69 8.66
N VAL A 26 4.93 -3.72 7.92
CA VAL A 26 4.82 -5.07 8.47
C VAL A 26 6.16 -5.53 9.02
N PHE A 27 7.24 -5.35 8.27
CA PHE A 27 8.56 -5.79 8.70
C PHE A 27 9.26 -4.84 9.67
N SER A 28 8.64 -3.71 9.98
CA SER A 28 9.11 -2.86 11.08
C SER A 28 8.64 -3.41 12.43
N VAL A 29 7.60 -4.23 12.43
CA VAL A 29 7.01 -4.80 13.65
C VAL A 29 7.33 -6.28 13.77
N LEU A 30 7.33 -7.02 12.65
CA LEU A 30 7.57 -8.46 12.62
C LEU A 30 8.92 -8.77 11.99
N HIS A 31 9.62 -9.74 12.55
CA HIS A 31 10.81 -10.28 11.88
C HIS A 31 10.38 -11.12 10.68
N ARG A 32 11.20 -11.12 9.64
CA ARG A 32 10.92 -11.94 8.45
C ARG A 32 10.75 -13.41 8.79
N SER A 33 11.52 -13.90 9.75
CA SER A 33 11.44 -15.28 10.19
C SER A 33 10.13 -15.63 10.88
N ASP A 34 9.39 -14.62 11.35
CA ASP A 34 8.12 -14.81 12.04
C ASP A 34 6.93 -14.69 11.10
N VAL A 35 7.16 -14.40 9.83
CA VAL A 35 6.09 -14.29 8.83
C VAL A 35 6.09 -15.56 7.99
N LYS A 36 5.00 -16.32 8.07
CA LYS A 36 4.84 -17.54 7.30
C LYS A 36 4.47 -17.24 5.85
N ASP A 37 3.63 -16.24 5.65
CA ASP A 37 3.21 -15.83 4.33
C ASP A 37 2.79 -14.37 4.35
N ILE A 38 3.04 -13.68 3.26
CA ILE A 38 2.61 -12.30 3.09
C ILE A 38 2.27 -12.07 1.62
N GLU A 39 1.10 -11.49 1.39
CA GLU A 39 0.69 -11.09 0.06
C GLU A 39 0.18 -9.65 0.12
N VAL A 40 0.64 -8.83 -0.79
CA VAL A 40 0.17 -7.45 -0.91
C VAL A 40 -0.22 -7.23 -2.37
N THR A 41 -1.44 -6.77 -2.57
CA THR A 41 -1.97 -6.51 -3.90
C THR A 41 -2.41 -5.06 -3.98
N ALA A 42 -1.97 -4.36 -5.02
CA ALA A 42 -2.43 -3.02 -5.29
C ALA A 42 -3.08 -3.01 -6.67
N ARG A 43 -4.31 -2.54 -6.74
CA ARG A 43 -5.05 -2.41 -8.00
C ARG A 43 -5.44 -0.97 -8.20
N ILE A 44 -5.24 -0.49 -9.39
CA ILE A 44 -5.59 0.88 -9.76
C ILE A 44 -6.51 0.81 -10.96
N ASN A 45 -7.72 1.35 -10.78
CA ASN A 45 -8.68 1.47 -11.86
C ASN A 45 -8.80 2.94 -12.23
N ARG A 46 -8.70 3.20 -13.51
CA ARG A 46 -8.78 4.56 -14.04
C ARG A 46 -9.91 4.64 -15.05
N ASN A 47 -11.04 5.11 -14.59
CA ASN A 47 -12.20 5.38 -15.41
C ASN A 47 -12.50 6.88 -15.29
N GLU A 48 -13.71 7.24 -14.86
CA GLU A 48 -14.04 8.63 -14.57
C GLU A 48 -13.33 9.14 -13.32
N THR A 49 -13.06 8.21 -12.40
CA THR A 49 -12.32 8.50 -11.19
C THR A 49 -11.11 7.56 -11.10
N LEU A 50 -10.15 7.94 -10.29
CA LEU A 50 -9.01 7.08 -10.01
C LEU A 50 -9.30 6.32 -8.71
N ASP A 51 -9.44 5.02 -8.84
CA ASP A 51 -9.70 4.15 -7.68
C ASP A 51 -8.47 3.33 -7.36
N LEU A 52 -8.03 3.41 -6.14
CA LEU A 52 -6.93 2.59 -5.65
C LEU A 52 -7.46 1.62 -4.61
N GLU A 53 -7.14 0.36 -4.79
CA GLU A 53 -7.50 -0.69 -3.85
C GLU A 53 -6.24 -1.43 -3.46
N VAL A 54 -5.94 -1.44 -2.16
CA VAL A 54 -4.77 -2.15 -1.64
C VAL A 54 -5.26 -3.20 -0.66
N GLU A 55 -4.83 -4.43 -0.89
CA GLU A 55 -5.16 -5.54 -0.01
C GLU A 55 -3.87 -6.15 0.52
N ALA A 56 -3.89 -6.59 1.76
CA ALA A 56 -2.75 -7.24 2.37
C ALA A 56 -3.20 -8.43 3.19
N TYR A 57 -2.45 -9.51 3.06
CA TYR A 57 -2.65 -10.73 3.84
C TYR A 57 -1.32 -11.08 4.50
N VAL A 58 -1.36 -11.31 5.80
CA VAL A 58 -0.18 -11.68 6.56
C VAL A 58 -0.53 -12.88 7.45
N GLU A 59 0.28 -13.91 7.35
CA GLU A 59 0.12 -15.09 8.19
C GLU A 59 1.35 -15.26 9.08
N VAL A 60 1.10 -15.44 10.38
CA VAL A 60 2.15 -15.65 11.37
C VAL A 60 1.85 -16.90 12.19
N PRO A 61 2.89 -17.53 12.77
CA PRO A 61 2.65 -18.65 13.69
C PRO A 61 1.83 -18.23 14.90
N VAL A 62 1.11 -19.18 15.48
CA VAL A 62 0.21 -18.90 16.60
C VAL A 62 0.92 -18.36 17.86
N PHE A 63 2.21 -18.61 17.96
CA PHE A 63 2.97 -18.12 19.12
C PHE A 63 3.43 -16.67 18.99
N VAL A 64 3.27 -16.06 17.81
CA VAL A 64 3.61 -14.66 17.61
C VAL A 64 2.50 -13.80 18.21
N ARG A 65 2.87 -12.96 19.17
CA ARG A 65 1.90 -12.17 19.92
C ARG A 65 1.81 -10.74 19.39
N VAL A 66 1.31 -10.64 18.18
CA VAL A 66 1.08 -9.36 17.51
C VAL A 66 -0.36 -9.37 17.00
N ASP A 67 -1.03 -8.25 17.17
CA ASP A 67 -2.36 -8.07 16.58
C ASP A 67 -2.18 -7.81 15.09
N VAL A 68 -2.24 -8.89 14.31
CA VAL A 68 -1.98 -8.82 12.88
C VAL A 68 -3.02 -7.99 12.14
N GLU A 69 -4.29 -8.08 12.55
CA GLU A 69 -5.35 -7.30 11.91
C GLU A 69 -5.09 -5.80 12.07
N ARG A 70 -4.71 -5.40 13.27
CA ARG A 70 -4.41 -4.00 13.54
C ARG A 70 -3.18 -3.55 12.76
N LEU A 71 -2.15 -4.39 12.71
CA LEU A 71 -0.94 -4.09 11.95
C LEU A 71 -1.24 -3.90 10.47
N VAL A 72 -2.05 -4.78 9.90
CA VAL A 72 -2.46 -4.68 8.51
C VAL A 72 -3.27 -3.41 8.27
N ASP A 73 -4.21 -3.09 9.15
CA ASP A 73 -5.00 -1.86 9.03
C ASP A 73 -4.12 -0.62 9.04
N GLU A 74 -3.15 -0.56 9.96
CA GLU A 74 -2.23 0.57 10.02
C GLU A 74 -1.35 0.64 8.77
N ALA A 75 -0.91 -0.51 8.28
CA ALA A 75 -0.09 -0.55 7.06
C ALA A 75 -0.87 -0.03 5.86
N LEU A 76 -2.15 -0.42 5.74
CA LEU A 76 -3.01 0.04 4.65
C LEU A 76 -3.26 1.54 4.74
N GLU A 77 -3.50 2.06 5.95
CA GLU A 77 -3.68 3.50 6.13
C GLU A 77 -2.43 4.28 5.70
N GLU A 78 -1.26 3.78 6.06
CA GLU A 78 -0.01 4.43 5.65
C GLU A 78 0.19 4.36 4.14
N ALA A 79 -0.19 3.23 3.52
CA ALA A 79 -0.09 3.09 2.08
C ALA A 79 -0.99 4.08 1.35
N TYR A 80 -2.25 4.20 1.79
CA TYR A 80 -3.17 5.16 1.17
C TYR A 80 -2.70 6.60 1.37
N ALA A 81 -2.18 6.93 2.54
CA ALA A 81 -1.65 8.27 2.80
C ALA A 81 -0.45 8.58 1.91
N ALA A 82 0.44 7.61 1.73
CA ALA A 82 1.61 7.80 0.88
C ALA A 82 1.23 8.00 -0.58
N VAL A 83 0.26 7.23 -1.07
CA VAL A 83 -0.23 7.37 -2.44
C VAL A 83 -0.91 8.72 -2.62
N GLU A 84 -1.73 9.14 -1.68
CA GLU A 84 -2.39 10.44 -1.75
C GLU A 84 -1.38 11.58 -1.81
N LYS A 85 -0.34 11.50 -0.99
CA LYS A 85 0.73 12.49 -1.00
C LYS A 85 1.43 12.53 -2.37
N ARG A 86 1.72 11.36 -2.92
CA ARG A 86 2.38 11.28 -4.23
C ARG A 86 1.51 11.83 -5.35
N LEU A 87 0.22 11.56 -5.30
CA LEU A 87 -0.71 12.10 -6.29
C LEU A 87 -0.78 13.62 -6.22
N ARG A 88 -0.75 14.19 -5.02
CA ARG A 88 -0.70 15.65 -4.85
C ARG A 88 0.57 16.23 -5.42
N GLU A 89 1.70 15.55 -5.22
CA GLU A 89 2.98 16.00 -5.78
C GLU A 89 2.94 16.01 -7.31
N ILE A 90 2.37 14.98 -7.90
CA ILE A 90 2.24 14.90 -9.35
C ILE A 90 1.32 16.01 -9.85
N ALA A 91 0.17 16.20 -9.21
CA ALA A 91 -0.80 17.21 -9.61
C ALA A 91 -0.29 18.64 -9.40
N GLY A 92 0.54 18.84 -8.37
CA GLY A 92 1.04 20.17 -8.00
C GLY A 92 2.28 20.62 -8.75
N LYS A 93 2.77 19.83 -9.66
CA LYS A 93 4.01 20.16 -10.38
C LYS A 93 3.85 21.05 -11.60
N ASP A 94 2.68 21.45 -11.87
CA ASP A 94 2.41 22.31 -13.04
C ASP A 94 2.82 23.75 -12.79
#